data_15144eb48df3d6b2fbaa3b1373717b48
#
_entry.id   15144eb48df3d6b2fbaa3b1373717b48
#
_cell.length_a   1.000
_cell.length_b   1.000
_cell.length_c   1.000
_cell.angle_alpha   90.00
_cell.angle_beta   90.00
_cell.angle_gamma   90.00
#
_symmetry.space_group_name_H-M   'P 1'
#
loop_
_entity.id
_entity.type
_entity.pdbx_description
1 polymer ?
#
loop_
_entity_poly.entity_id
_entity_poly.type
_entity_poly.pdbx_seq_one_letter_code
_entity_poly.pdbx_strand_id
1 'polypeptide(L)'
;MYKPTPSRATRRGAILGTLALSGAAILPIKACADHPGRISRSLYGPDTLPEPSADMFFAPPWRVLSSNLVPDHDFGPFPNPGNPFSVRARRRSFIVPSDPVAASAPMPIGFSEFGVMLNGIPLDPAGPHWRGDRRSGWQFEVMSPKARPHLGLDDSNAHVHPDGVYHYHGPPSGLLRSLGVADAPPKSMVLLGFAADGFPIYWRWGHLVADDPASPLVELHSGYVLRSGTRDGGPGGRHDGTFVEDYVYDGARGRLDPLNGRIGVTPDWPAGIFHYIITDAFPWIPRLFRGQPHTSFSGHRVGPGIDGVPPALRGYRA
;
A
#
# COMPACT_ATOMS: atom_id res chain seq x y z
N MET A 1 63.10 -25.70 51.27
CA MET A 1 61.77 -26.03 51.76
C MET A 1 60.98 -24.72 51.89
N TYR A 2 60.15 -24.44 50.96
CA TYR A 2 59.34 -23.20 50.94
C TYR A 2 57.87 -23.61 50.91
N LYS A 3 57.12 -23.22 51.96
CA LYS A 3 55.67 -23.44 52.05
C LYS A 3 54.92 -22.28 51.38
N PRO A 4 54.01 -22.50 50.49
CA PRO A 4 53.14 -21.41 49.99
C PRO A 4 51.92 -21.21 50.92
N THR A 5 51.61 -19.95 51.18
CA THR A 5 50.44 -19.41 51.90
C THR A 5 49.19 -19.46 50.98
N PRO A 6 47.99 -19.71 51.51
CA PRO A 6 46.80 -19.73 50.68
C PRO A 6 46.29 -18.31 50.41
N SER A 7 46.05 -18.00 49.14
CA SER A 7 45.42 -16.75 48.66
C SER A 7 43.91 -16.75 48.91
N ARG A 8 43.43 -15.61 49.39
CA ARG A 8 42.00 -15.28 49.64
C ARG A 8 41.16 -15.37 48.39
N ALA A 9 40.06 -16.11 48.50
CA ALA A 9 38.99 -16.12 47.52
C ALA A 9 38.27 -14.75 47.48
N THR A 10 38.34 -14.06 46.38
CA THR A 10 37.54 -12.88 46.10
C THR A 10 36.13 -13.31 45.71
N ARG A 11 35.14 -12.84 46.48
CA ARG A 11 33.71 -12.98 46.17
C ARG A 11 33.40 -12.28 44.85
N ARG A 12 33.01 -13.04 43.81
CA ARG A 12 32.37 -12.51 42.65
C ARG A 12 30.95 -12.06 43.02
N GLY A 13 30.75 -10.74 43.07
CA GLY A 13 29.43 -10.16 43.15
C GLY A 13 28.65 -10.49 41.88
N ALA A 14 27.53 -11.19 42.03
CA ALA A 14 26.54 -11.35 41.00
C ALA A 14 25.85 -10.01 40.76
N ILE A 15 26.12 -9.34 39.66
CA ILE A 15 25.36 -8.21 39.21
C ILE A 15 24.08 -8.79 38.56
N LEU A 16 22.99 -8.75 39.33
CA LEU A 16 21.65 -8.89 38.78
C LEU A 16 21.39 -7.68 37.88
N GLY A 17 21.60 -7.84 36.57
CA GLY A 17 21.12 -6.92 35.58
C GLY A 17 19.61 -6.97 35.54
N THR A 18 18.95 -6.00 36.11
CA THR A 18 17.54 -5.72 35.90
C THR A 18 17.38 -5.34 34.42
N LEU A 19 16.85 -6.26 33.63
CA LEU A 19 16.31 -5.93 32.31
C LEU A 19 15.13 -4.99 32.57
N ALA A 20 15.36 -3.70 32.41
CA ALA A 20 14.27 -2.75 32.23
C ALA A 20 13.60 -3.09 30.88
N LEU A 21 12.47 -3.78 30.94
CA LEU A 21 11.50 -3.79 29.86
C LEU A 21 11.06 -2.32 29.70
N SER A 22 11.67 -1.63 28.75
CA SER A 22 11.13 -0.39 28.21
C SER A 22 9.84 -0.74 27.52
N GLY A 23 8.74 -0.70 28.26
CA GLY A 23 7.40 -0.69 27.71
C GLY A 23 7.29 0.53 26.80
N ALA A 24 7.41 0.34 25.50
CA ALA A 24 7.01 1.34 24.53
C ALA A 24 5.53 1.61 24.84
N ALA A 25 5.25 2.81 25.37
CA ALA A 25 3.90 3.27 25.57
C ALA A 25 3.23 3.28 24.18
N ILE A 26 2.30 2.37 23.98
CA ILE A 26 1.42 2.35 22.83
C ILE A 26 0.52 3.57 22.99
N LEU A 27 0.92 4.67 22.36
CA LEU A 27 -0.02 5.74 22.10
C LEU A 27 -1.02 5.16 21.12
N PRO A 28 -2.32 5.14 21.42
CA PRO A 28 -3.33 4.82 20.42
C PRO A 28 -3.13 5.85 19.29
N ILE A 29 -2.72 5.40 18.12
CA ILE A 29 -2.84 6.22 16.92
C ILE A 29 -4.35 6.35 16.74
N LYS A 30 -4.92 7.45 17.26
CA LYS A 30 -6.25 7.87 16.89
C LYS A 30 -6.16 8.11 15.38
N ALA A 31 -6.63 7.16 14.61
CA ALA A 31 -6.91 7.39 13.22
C ALA A 31 -7.81 8.62 13.17
N CYS A 32 -7.38 9.64 12.46
CA CYS A 32 -7.93 10.98 12.25
C CYS A 32 -9.41 11.19 12.62
N ALA A 33 -9.75 11.19 13.91
CA ALA A 33 -11.14 11.35 14.37
C ALA A 33 -11.51 12.81 14.69
N ASP A 34 -10.56 13.75 14.64
CA ASP A 34 -10.78 15.14 15.02
C ASP A 34 -10.49 16.13 13.89
N HIS A 35 -11.08 15.90 12.70
CA HIS A 35 -11.18 16.97 11.71
C HIS A 35 -12.66 17.36 11.57
N PRO A 36 -13.05 18.62 11.89
CA PRO A 36 -14.38 19.14 11.58
C PRO A 36 -14.47 19.51 10.10
N GLY A 37 -14.20 18.57 9.22
CA GLY A 37 -14.43 18.68 7.79
C GLY A 37 -15.66 17.87 7.44
N ARG A 38 -16.65 18.49 6.82
CA ARG A 38 -17.84 17.83 6.30
C ARG A 38 -17.42 16.60 5.51
N ILE A 39 -17.74 15.41 6.01
CA ILE A 39 -17.71 14.19 5.22
C ILE A 39 -18.80 14.37 4.16
N SER A 40 -18.39 14.57 2.91
CA SER A 40 -19.30 14.53 1.79
C SER A 40 -19.67 13.06 1.58
N ARG A 41 -20.79 12.68 2.20
CA ARG A 41 -21.40 11.37 1.96
C ARG A 41 -21.73 11.29 0.48
N SER A 42 -21.55 10.11 -0.13
CA SER A 42 -21.90 9.84 -1.53
C SER A 42 -23.08 10.70 -2.00
N LEU A 43 -22.86 11.54 -3.00
CA LEU A 43 -23.87 12.45 -3.52
C LEU A 43 -25.10 11.72 -4.12
N TYR A 44 -25.07 10.38 -4.19
CA TYR A 44 -26.10 9.57 -4.81
C TYR A 44 -26.31 8.26 -4.04
N GLY A 45 -27.38 8.20 -3.25
CA GLY A 45 -27.88 6.96 -2.65
C GLY A 45 -28.75 7.22 -1.42
N PRO A 46 -29.88 6.51 -1.26
CA PRO A 46 -30.81 6.72 -0.13
C PRO A 46 -30.27 6.21 1.20
N ASP A 47 -29.19 5.44 1.20
CA ASP A 47 -28.65 4.82 2.42
C ASP A 47 -27.54 5.70 3.00
N THR A 48 -27.80 6.23 4.19
CA THR A 48 -26.78 6.91 4.99
C THR A 48 -25.72 5.89 5.39
N LEU A 49 -24.51 6.01 4.81
CA LEU A 49 -23.37 5.24 5.31
C LEU A 49 -23.11 5.61 6.78
N PRO A 50 -22.72 4.66 7.62
CA PRO A 50 -22.26 4.96 8.97
C PRO A 50 -21.00 5.83 8.92
N GLU A 51 -20.67 6.45 10.05
CA GLU A 51 -19.40 7.16 10.18
C GLU A 51 -18.22 6.23 9.88
N PRO A 52 -17.18 6.72 9.20
CA PRO A 52 -15.95 5.95 8.96
C PRO A 52 -15.36 5.45 10.27
N SER A 53 -14.88 4.20 10.28
CA SER A 53 -14.14 3.69 11.43
C SER A 53 -12.99 2.82 10.97
N ALA A 54 -11.82 3.08 11.53
CA ALA A 54 -10.62 2.28 11.37
C ALA A 54 -9.83 2.29 12.68
N ASP A 55 -9.64 1.12 13.26
CA ASP A 55 -8.91 0.95 14.51
C ASP A 55 -7.77 -0.03 14.30
N MET A 56 -6.57 0.35 14.72
CA MET A 56 -5.42 -0.53 14.69
C MET A 56 -5.00 -0.91 16.11
N PHE A 57 -4.84 -2.19 16.34
CA PHE A 57 -4.34 -2.70 17.61
C PHE A 57 -3.22 -3.72 17.39
N PHE A 58 -2.39 -3.85 18.39
CA PHE A 58 -1.25 -4.74 18.39
C PHE A 58 -1.59 -6.04 19.14
N ALA A 59 -1.53 -7.15 18.44
CA ALA A 59 -1.74 -8.50 18.98
C ALA A 59 -0.57 -9.41 18.54
N PRO A 60 0.60 -9.35 19.21
CA PRO A 60 1.80 -10.04 18.76
C PRO A 60 1.56 -11.52 18.42
N PRO A 61 2.10 -12.02 17.30
CA PRO A 61 3.04 -11.35 16.39
C PRO A 61 2.37 -10.52 15.27
N TRP A 62 1.17 -10.00 15.48
CA TRP A 62 0.35 -9.34 14.48
C TRP A 62 0.01 -7.88 14.84
N ARG A 63 -0.14 -7.04 13.81
CA ARG A 63 -0.97 -5.85 13.83
C ARG A 63 -2.30 -6.20 13.18
N VAL A 64 -3.38 -5.76 13.78
CA VAL A 64 -4.73 -5.95 13.25
C VAL A 64 -5.35 -4.59 13.03
N LEU A 65 -5.74 -4.31 11.80
CA LEU A 65 -6.49 -3.11 11.43
C LEU A 65 -7.93 -3.53 11.15
N SER A 66 -8.86 -3.09 11.98
CA SER A 66 -10.30 -3.32 11.80
C SER A 66 -10.95 -2.07 11.25
N SER A 67 -11.76 -2.22 10.20
CA SER A 67 -12.41 -1.13 9.50
C SER A 67 -13.85 -1.47 9.14
N ASN A 68 -14.67 -0.44 8.95
CA ASN A 68 -15.98 -0.58 8.33
C ASN A 68 -15.96 -0.32 6.82
N LEU A 69 -14.78 -0.10 6.22
CA LEU A 69 -14.54 0.13 4.79
C LEU A 69 -15.27 1.36 4.22
N VAL A 70 -15.63 2.30 5.06
CA VAL A 70 -16.17 3.60 4.66
C VAL A 70 -15.03 4.61 4.63
N PRO A 71 -14.78 5.31 3.49
CA PRO A 71 -13.74 6.33 3.41
C PRO A 71 -13.99 7.48 4.37
N ASP A 72 -12.93 8.02 4.97
CA ASP A 72 -12.93 9.17 5.88
C ASP A 72 -12.71 10.52 5.16
N HIS A 73 -12.83 10.52 3.85
CA HIS A 73 -12.68 11.67 2.96
C HIS A 73 -13.78 11.66 1.90
N ASP A 74 -13.88 12.74 1.13
CA ASP A 74 -14.79 12.82 -0.01
C ASP A 74 -14.47 11.76 -1.06
N PHE A 75 -15.51 11.10 -1.59
CA PHE A 75 -15.39 10.04 -2.56
C PHE A 75 -16.56 10.02 -3.55
N GLY A 76 -16.37 9.38 -4.69
CA GLY A 76 -17.40 9.19 -5.71
C GLY A 76 -17.52 10.36 -6.70
N PRO A 77 -18.70 10.52 -7.39
CA PRO A 77 -19.94 9.77 -7.11
C PRO A 77 -19.92 8.30 -7.52
N PHE A 78 -20.62 7.47 -6.74
CA PHE A 78 -20.89 6.08 -7.05
C PHE A 78 -22.36 5.73 -6.82
N PRO A 79 -23.04 5.01 -7.76
CA PRO A 79 -22.49 4.49 -9.02
C PRO A 79 -22.20 5.60 -10.05
N ASN A 80 -21.32 5.28 -11.01
CA ASN A 80 -21.04 6.13 -12.16
C ASN A 80 -20.94 5.29 -13.46
N PRO A 81 -20.85 5.92 -14.65
CA PRO A 81 -20.83 5.17 -15.92
C PRO A 81 -19.72 4.12 -16.05
N GLY A 82 -18.59 4.33 -15.41
CA GLY A 82 -17.46 3.38 -15.40
C GLY A 82 -17.51 2.38 -14.26
N ASN A 83 -18.27 2.68 -13.20
CA ASN A 83 -18.39 1.83 -12.01
C ASN A 83 -19.83 1.83 -11.47
N PRO A 84 -20.63 0.80 -11.77
CA PRO A 84 -22.06 0.77 -11.43
C PRO A 84 -22.37 0.36 -9.99
N PHE A 85 -21.35 0.26 -9.12
CA PHE A 85 -21.50 -0.23 -7.76
C PHE A 85 -21.52 0.92 -6.76
N SER A 86 -22.23 0.74 -5.64
CA SER A 86 -22.29 1.68 -4.53
C SER A 86 -21.40 1.21 -3.39
N VAL A 87 -20.80 2.17 -2.65
CA VAL A 87 -20.06 1.86 -1.42
C VAL A 87 -21.00 1.23 -0.39
N ARG A 88 -20.54 0.18 0.27
CA ARG A 88 -21.26 -0.50 1.35
C ARG A 88 -20.37 -0.64 2.56
N ALA A 89 -20.86 -0.22 3.71
CA ALA A 89 -20.18 -0.47 4.97
C ALA A 89 -20.10 -1.98 5.25
N ARG A 90 -18.89 -2.47 5.55
CA ARG A 90 -18.64 -3.86 5.90
C ARG A 90 -17.53 -3.94 6.94
N ARG A 91 -17.74 -4.67 8.01
CA ARG A 91 -16.67 -4.92 8.96
C ARG A 91 -15.66 -5.90 8.36
N ARG A 92 -14.39 -5.49 8.38
CA ARG A 92 -13.26 -6.30 7.94
C ARG A 92 -12.05 -6.06 8.84
N SER A 93 -11.29 -7.12 9.07
CA SER A 93 -10.00 -7.03 9.76
C SER A 93 -8.89 -7.45 8.82
N PHE A 94 -7.89 -6.59 8.70
CA PHE A 94 -6.65 -6.84 7.99
C PHE A 94 -5.58 -7.21 9.02
N ILE A 95 -4.93 -8.34 8.81
CA ILE A 95 -3.92 -8.87 9.73
C ILE A 95 -2.58 -8.82 9.00
N VAL A 96 -1.60 -8.18 9.61
CA VAL A 96 -0.25 -8.08 9.06
C VAL A 96 0.79 -8.47 10.11
N PRO A 97 1.92 -9.08 9.74
CA PRO A 97 3.01 -9.32 10.65
C PRO A 97 3.48 -8.01 11.31
N SER A 98 3.69 -8.04 12.63
CA SER A 98 4.25 -6.88 13.34
C SER A 98 5.76 -6.75 13.17
N ASP A 99 6.42 -7.87 12.86
CA ASP A 99 7.84 -7.97 12.56
C ASP A 99 7.98 -8.67 11.19
N PRO A 100 7.88 -7.92 10.09
CA PRO A 100 7.85 -8.49 8.75
C PRO A 100 9.21 -9.03 8.33
N VAL A 101 9.21 -10.20 7.69
CA VAL A 101 10.41 -10.89 7.23
C VAL A 101 10.41 -10.98 5.71
N ALA A 102 11.55 -10.67 5.10
CA ALA A 102 11.73 -10.83 3.66
C ALA A 102 11.67 -12.30 3.25
N ALA A 103 10.94 -12.60 2.19
CA ALA A 103 10.98 -13.91 1.54
C ALA A 103 12.30 -14.09 0.75
N SER A 104 12.60 -15.31 0.34
CA SER A 104 13.79 -15.61 -0.46
C SER A 104 13.78 -14.97 -1.85
N ALA A 105 12.59 -14.66 -2.36
CA ALA A 105 12.38 -13.94 -3.62
C ALA A 105 11.11 -13.09 -3.54
N PRO A 106 11.02 -11.99 -4.33
CA PRO A 106 9.81 -11.21 -4.45
C PRO A 106 8.62 -12.06 -4.94
N MET A 107 7.44 -11.77 -4.39
CA MET A 107 6.21 -12.51 -4.70
C MET A 107 5.21 -11.61 -5.44
N PRO A 108 4.66 -12.06 -6.58
CA PRO A 108 3.59 -11.32 -7.26
C PRO A 108 2.36 -11.16 -6.34
N ILE A 109 1.67 -10.03 -6.46
CA ILE A 109 0.44 -9.76 -5.69
C ILE A 109 -0.62 -10.86 -5.93
N GLY A 110 -0.67 -11.41 -7.13
CA GLY A 110 -1.60 -12.51 -7.44
C GLY A 110 -3.05 -12.08 -7.32
N PHE A 111 -3.81 -12.69 -6.40
CA PHE A 111 -5.23 -12.42 -6.12
C PHE A 111 -5.44 -11.69 -4.80
N SER A 112 -4.45 -11.03 -4.28
CA SER A 112 -4.53 -10.31 -3.02
C SER A 112 -4.58 -8.82 -3.27
N GLU A 113 -5.24 -8.08 -2.38
CA GLU A 113 -4.98 -6.66 -2.23
C GLU A 113 -3.53 -6.49 -1.78
N PHE A 114 -2.90 -5.39 -2.19
CA PHE A 114 -1.51 -5.12 -1.81
C PHE A 114 -1.36 -4.78 -0.33
N GLY A 115 -2.32 -4.03 0.22
CA GLY A 115 -2.22 -3.57 1.59
C GLY A 115 -3.47 -2.82 2.02
N VAL A 116 -3.39 -2.19 3.18
CA VAL A 116 -4.44 -1.38 3.76
C VAL A 116 -3.88 -0.07 4.30
N MET A 117 -4.56 1.04 4.01
CA MET A 117 -4.24 2.36 4.54
C MET A 117 -4.68 2.49 6.00
N LEU A 118 -4.12 3.45 6.74
CA LEU A 118 -4.47 3.70 8.15
C LEU A 118 -5.94 4.08 8.34
N ASN A 119 -6.60 4.63 7.32
CA ASN A 119 -8.04 4.89 7.31
C ASN A 119 -8.89 3.63 7.03
N GLY A 120 -8.25 2.46 6.95
CA GLY A 120 -8.94 1.18 6.79
C GLY A 120 -9.37 0.83 5.36
N ILE A 121 -8.99 1.63 4.36
CA ILE A 121 -9.33 1.38 2.96
C ILE A 121 -8.20 0.58 2.29
N PRO A 122 -8.52 -0.52 1.60
CA PRO A 122 -7.50 -1.33 0.94
C PRO A 122 -6.90 -0.70 -0.31
N LEU A 123 -5.69 -1.15 -0.63
CA LEU A 123 -4.97 -0.87 -1.88
C LEU A 123 -5.07 -2.09 -2.79
N ASP A 124 -5.62 -1.92 -3.99
CA ASP A 124 -5.66 -2.95 -5.02
C ASP A 124 -5.12 -2.40 -6.36
N PRO A 125 -3.85 -2.62 -6.68
CA PRO A 125 -3.29 -2.16 -7.95
C PRO A 125 -3.75 -2.98 -9.15
N ALA A 126 -4.46 -4.09 -8.96
CA ALA A 126 -4.80 -4.99 -10.05
C ALA A 126 -5.93 -4.43 -10.92
N GLY A 127 -5.70 -4.47 -12.23
CA GLY A 127 -6.70 -4.17 -13.24
C GLY A 127 -7.27 -5.42 -13.91
N PRO A 128 -8.27 -5.27 -14.78
CA PRO A 128 -8.78 -6.37 -15.59
C PRO A 128 -7.72 -6.86 -16.58
N HIS A 129 -7.78 -8.13 -16.94
CA HIS A 129 -6.91 -8.70 -17.96
C HIS A 129 -7.45 -8.40 -19.36
N TRP A 130 -6.55 -8.29 -20.32
CA TRP A 130 -6.92 -8.12 -21.72
C TRP A 130 -7.83 -9.26 -22.19
N ARG A 131 -8.97 -8.92 -22.81
CA ARG A 131 -10.05 -9.83 -23.19
C ARG A 131 -10.65 -10.66 -22.04
N GLY A 132 -10.40 -10.28 -20.77
CA GLY A 132 -10.80 -11.07 -19.62
C GLY A 132 -10.01 -12.36 -19.42
N ASP A 133 -8.99 -12.62 -20.22
CA ASP A 133 -8.17 -13.82 -20.13
C ASP A 133 -6.85 -13.55 -19.41
N ARG A 134 -6.71 -14.12 -18.22
CA ARG A 134 -5.49 -14.03 -17.40
C ARG A 134 -4.28 -14.67 -18.05
N ARG A 135 -4.50 -15.69 -18.89
CA ARG A 135 -3.42 -16.36 -19.63
C ARG A 135 -2.90 -15.53 -20.79
N SER A 136 -3.58 -14.41 -21.10
CA SER A 136 -3.10 -13.46 -22.10
C SER A 136 -1.71 -12.90 -21.76
N GLY A 137 -1.34 -12.85 -20.48
CA GLY A 137 -0.12 -12.21 -20.02
C GLY A 137 -0.18 -10.67 -20.06
N TRP A 138 -1.37 -10.08 -20.31
CA TRP A 138 -1.56 -8.63 -20.41
C TRP A 138 -2.64 -8.17 -19.44
N GLN A 139 -2.27 -7.22 -18.57
CA GLN A 139 -3.17 -6.63 -17.58
C GLN A 139 -3.28 -5.13 -17.80
N PHE A 140 -4.49 -4.60 -17.88
CA PHE A 140 -4.69 -3.16 -17.97
C PHE A 140 -4.12 -2.46 -16.74
N GLU A 141 -3.36 -1.40 -16.99
CA GLU A 141 -2.94 -0.48 -15.96
C GLU A 141 -4.11 0.46 -15.62
N VAL A 142 -4.66 0.32 -14.42
CA VAL A 142 -5.87 1.04 -14.00
C VAL A 142 -5.69 2.55 -14.04
N MET A 143 -4.50 3.03 -13.69
CA MET A 143 -4.14 4.45 -13.69
C MET A 143 -3.81 5.00 -15.07
N SER A 144 -3.75 4.14 -16.11
CA SER A 144 -3.44 4.59 -17.46
C SER A 144 -4.50 5.55 -18.01
N PRO A 145 -4.13 6.56 -18.81
CA PRO A 145 -5.09 7.47 -19.43
C PRO A 145 -6.17 6.78 -20.26
N LYS A 146 -5.86 5.58 -20.77
CA LYS A 146 -6.81 4.80 -21.58
C LYS A 146 -7.76 3.94 -20.77
N ALA A 147 -7.30 3.35 -19.67
CA ALA A 147 -8.14 2.46 -18.85
C ALA A 147 -8.97 3.23 -17.81
N ARG A 148 -8.36 4.21 -17.15
CA ARG A 148 -8.96 4.98 -16.04
C ARG A 148 -10.37 5.51 -16.34
N PRO A 149 -10.66 6.17 -17.48
CA PRO A 149 -12.00 6.70 -17.75
C PRO A 149 -13.10 5.63 -17.84
N HIS A 150 -12.71 4.39 -18.18
CA HIS A 150 -13.63 3.26 -18.34
C HIS A 150 -13.84 2.44 -17.06
N LEU A 151 -13.03 2.71 -16.04
CA LEU A 151 -13.08 2.02 -14.75
C LEU A 151 -13.77 2.84 -13.67
N GLY A 152 -14.17 4.08 -14.00
CA GLY A 152 -14.96 4.95 -13.15
C GLY A 152 -14.28 5.31 -11.83
N LEU A 153 -12.96 5.54 -11.85
CA LEU A 153 -12.24 6.02 -10.67
C LEU A 153 -12.68 7.45 -10.32
N ASP A 154 -12.80 7.68 -9.03
CA ASP A 154 -13.02 9.02 -8.48
C ASP A 154 -11.71 9.85 -8.38
N ASP A 155 -11.82 11.04 -7.77
CA ASP A 155 -10.69 11.94 -7.57
C ASP A 155 -9.65 11.41 -6.57
N SER A 156 -10.00 10.37 -5.83
CA SER A 156 -9.08 9.69 -4.91
C SER A 156 -8.36 8.50 -5.53
N ASN A 157 -8.44 8.33 -6.86
CA ASN A 157 -7.90 7.19 -7.60
C ASN A 157 -8.46 5.85 -7.12
N ALA A 158 -9.73 5.82 -6.79
CA ALA A 158 -10.41 4.69 -6.20
C ALA A 158 -11.74 4.41 -6.89
N HIS A 159 -12.23 3.21 -6.77
CA HIS A 159 -13.57 2.84 -7.15
C HIS A 159 -14.14 1.73 -6.26
N VAL A 160 -15.29 1.16 -6.62
CA VAL A 160 -16.04 0.21 -5.80
C VAL A 160 -16.06 -1.17 -6.45
N HIS A 161 -15.72 -2.20 -5.69
CA HIS A 161 -15.93 -3.60 -6.10
C HIS A 161 -17.42 -3.96 -6.20
N PRO A 162 -17.79 -5.02 -6.94
CA PRO A 162 -19.18 -5.48 -7.02
C PRO A 162 -19.84 -5.78 -5.67
N ASP A 163 -19.03 -6.14 -4.67
CA ASP A 163 -19.50 -6.40 -3.30
C ASP A 163 -19.61 -5.13 -2.44
N GLY A 164 -19.29 -3.96 -2.97
CA GLY A 164 -19.42 -2.67 -2.31
C GLY A 164 -18.17 -2.17 -1.61
N VAL A 165 -17.02 -2.84 -1.75
CA VAL A 165 -15.76 -2.43 -1.12
C VAL A 165 -15.10 -1.32 -1.94
N TYR A 166 -14.96 -0.14 -1.33
CA TYR A 166 -14.18 0.97 -1.87
C TYR A 166 -12.68 0.68 -1.70
N HIS A 167 -11.87 0.92 -2.74
CA HIS A 167 -10.42 0.62 -2.72
C HIS A 167 -9.65 1.54 -3.66
N TYR A 168 -8.39 1.80 -3.32
CA TYR A 168 -7.48 2.64 -4.09
C TYR A 168 -6.71 1.85 -5.14
N HIS A 169 -6.55 2.44 -6.33
CA HIS A 169 -5.69 1.94 -7.42
C HIS A 169 -4.43 2.78 -7.62
N GLY A 170 -4.33 3.90 -6.96
CA GLY A 170 -3.21 4.84 -7.05
C GLY A 170 -3.02 5.64 -5.77
N PRO A 171 -2.27 6.74 -5.82
CA PRO A 171 -2.13 7.63 -4.66
C PRO A 171 -3.50 8.00 -4.09
N PRO A 172 -3.73 7.78 -2.78
CA PRO A 172 -5.03 8.02 -2.15
C PRO A 172 -5.25 9.52 -1.92
N SER A 173 -5.56 10.27 -2.99
CA SER A 173 -5.55 11.73 -2.99
C SER A 173 -6.46 12.35 -1.92
N GLY A 174 -7.61 11.74 -1.63
CA GLY A 174 -8.50 12.18 -0.56
C GLY A 174 -7.84 12.07 0.82
N LEU A 175 -7.23 10.90 1.10
CA LEU A 175 -6.48 10.69 2.34
C LEU A 175 -5.28 11.64 2.44
N LEU A 176 -4.52 11.84 1.35
CA LEU A 176 -3.38 12.76 1.35
C LEU A 176 -3.79 14.20 1.62
N ARG A 177 -4.95 14.64 1.09
CA ARG A 177 -5.53 15.97 1.39
C ARG A 177 -5.93 16.06 2.87
N SER A 178 -6.59 15.05 3.42
CA SER A 178 -6.99 15.07 4.84
C SER A 178 -5.78 15.08 5.78
N LEU A 179 -4.66 14.48 5.38
CA LEU A 179 -3.39 14.54 6.11
C LEU A 179 -2.61 15.84 5.87
N GLY A 180 -3.06 16.73 4.95
CA GLY A 180 -2.38 17.98 4.60
C GLY A 180 -1.05 17.80 3.88
N VAL A 181 -0.85 16.70 3.15
CA VAL A 181 0.42 16.34 2.50
C VAL A 181 0.29 16.12 0.99
N ALA A 182 -0.85 16.49 0.42
CA ALA A 182 -1.11 16.31 -1.02
C ALA A 182 -0.25 17.26 -1.87
N ASP A 183 -0.19 18.55 -1.50
CA ASP A 183 0.25 19.64 -2.37
C ASP A 183 1.64 20.19 -2.03
N ALA A 184 2.24 19.78 -0.91
CA ALA A 184 3.52 20.27 -0.46
C ALA A 184 4.39 19.17 0.17
N PRO A 185 5.73 19.31 0.13
CA PRO A 185 6.60 18.41 0.86
C PRO A 185 6.27 18.38 2.35
N PRO A 186 6.06 17.21 2.95
CA PRO A 186 5.82 17.10 4.38
C PRO A 186 7.09 17.39 5.17
N LYS A 187 6.94 17.74 6.46
CA LYS A 187 8.08 17.95 7.36
C LYS A 187 8.79 16.64 7.75
N SER A 188 8.12 15.53 7.60
CA SER A 188 8.60 14.19 7.92
C SER A 188 8.02 13.18 6.93
N MET A 189 8.61 11.99 6.86
CA MET A 189 8.02 10.88 6.10
C MET A 189 6.64 10.54 6.66
N VAL A 190 5.68 10.27 5.79
CA VAL A 190 4.27 10.03 6.14
C VAL A 190 3.93 8.57 5.95
N LEU A 191 3.70 7.86 7.05
CA LEU A 191 3.19 6.49 7.03
C LEU A 191 1.73 6.52 6.57
N LEU A 192 1.43 5.77 5.51
CA LEU A 192 0.08 5.67 4.96
C LEU A 192 -0.65 4.38 5.37
N GLY A 193 0.08 3.31 5.62
CA GLY A 193 -0.50 2.00 5.92
C GLY A 193 0.51 0.87 5.95
N PHE A 194 0.01 -0.34 5.78
CA PHE A 194 0.81 -1.56 5.79
C PHE A 194 0.47 -2.45 4.59
N ALA A 195 1.48 -3.00 3.95
CA ALA A 195 1.31 -4.04 2.96
C ALA A 195 0.89 -5.37 3.63
N ALA A 196 0.31 -6.26 2.85
CA ALA A 196 -0.18 -7.55 3.35
C ALA A 196 0.91 -8.44 3.96
N ASP A 197 2.18 -8.19 3.60
CA ASP A 197 3.36 -8.85 4.16
C ASP A 197 3.93 -8.15 5.43
N GLY A 198 3.27 -7.08 5.89
CA GLY A 198 3.58 -6.37 7.12
C GLY A 198 4.57 -5.21 6.98
N PHE A 199 5.24 -5.06 5.85
CA PHE A 199 6.11 -3.91 5.64
C PHE A 199 5.30 -2.61 5.54
N PRO A 200 5.80 -1.48 6.12
CA PRO A 200 5.10 -0.21 6.09
C PRO A 200 5.09 0.40 4.69
N ILE A 201 4.04 1.17 4.42
CA ILE A 201 3.82 1.91 3.18
C ILE A 201 3.88 3.39 3.49
N TYR A 202 4.80 4.10 2.84
CA TYR A 202 4.96 5.54 2.99
C TYR A 202 4.55 6.29 1.73
N TRP A 203 4.20 7.58 1.90
CA TRP A 203 4.05 8.52 0.81
C TRP A 203 5.43 8.83 0.19
N ARG A 204 5.45 9.25 -1.06
CA ARG A 204 6.62 9.43 -1.95
C ARG A 204 7.83 10.19 -1.40
N TRP A 205 7.74 10.80 -0.23
CA TRP A 205 8.83 11.56 0.37
C TRP A 205 9.67 10.70 1.30
N GLY A 206 10.99 10.79 1.14
CA GLY A 206 11.92 10.06 2.01
C GLY A 206 13.31 10.68 2.02
N HIS A 207 14.15 10.27 2.95
CA HIS A 207 15.49 10.81 3.11
C HIS A 207 16.33 10.63 1.84
N LEU A 208 17.10 11.65 1.44
CA LEU A 208 18.02 11.60 0.29
C LEU A 208 19.06 10.47 0.47
N VAL A 209 19.61 10.37 1.66
CA VAL A 209 20.44 9.24 2.11
C VAL A 209 19.57 8.36 2.99
N ALA A 210 19.30 7.14 2.56
CA ALA A 210 18.21 6.31 3.10
C ALA A 210 18.37 5.95 4.59
N ASP A 211 19.59 5.85 5.08
CA ASP A 211 19.97 5.49 6.45
C ASP A 211 20.37 6.69 7.34
N ASP A 212 20.27 7.92 6.80
CA ASP A 212 20.56 9.16 7.54
C ASP A 212 19.27 9.95 7.85
N PRO A 213 18.79 9.95 9.10
CA PRO A 213 17.59 10.70 9.48
C PRO A 213 17.78 12.23 9.46
N ALA A 214 19.03 12.73 9.39
CA ALA A 214 19.35 14.16 9.24
C ALA A 214 19.38 14.59 7.78
N SER A 215 19.39 13.65 6.84
CA SER A 215 19.37 13.91 5.41
C SER A 215 18.05 14.56 4.99
N PRO A 216 18.06 15.53 4.06
CA PRO A 216 16.84 16.19 3.61
C PRO A 216 15.85 15.20 3.00
N LEU A 217 14.56 15.50 3.16
CA LEU A 217 13.52 14.78 2.45
C LEU A 217 13.50 15.19 0.98
N VAL A 218 13.43 14.19 0.11
CA VAL A 218 13.30 14.35 -1.34
C VAL A 218 12.16 13.50 -1.85
N GLU A 219 11.62 13.86 -2.99
CA GLU A 219 10.67 13.02 -3.70
C GLU A 219 11.38 11.78 -4.26
N LEU A 220 10.83 10.63 -3.94
CA LEU A 220 11.33 9.33 -4.38
C LEU A 220 10.58 8.90 -5.64
N HIS A 221 11.32 8.62 -6.68
CA HIS A 221 10.78 8.19 -7.96
C HIS A 221 11.04 6.71 -8.19
N SER A 222 10.06 6.07 -8.82
CA SER A 222 10.17 4.69 -9.30
C SER A 222 11.27 4.56 -10.36
N GLY A 223 11.89 3.40 -10.42
CA GLY A 223 12.81 3.02 -11.50
C GLY A 223 12.11 2.42 -12.73
N TYR A 224 10.80 2.34 -12.75
CA TYR A 224 10.07 1.82 -13.91
C TYR A 224 9.94 2.87 -15.02
N VAL A 225 10.14 2.42 -16.25
CA VAL A 225 10.02 3.23 -17.47
C VAL A 225 9.18 2.50 -18.53
N LEU A 226 8.57 3.24 -19.44
CA LEU A 226 7.92 2.65 -20.59
C LEU A 226 8.95 1.95 -21.49
N ARG A 227 8.61 0.74 -21.95
CA ARG A 227 9.38 0.05 -22.99
C ARG A 227 9.36 0.85 -24.28
N SER A 228 10.45 0.83 -25.00
CA SER A 228 10.49 1.38 -26.37
C SER A 228 9.85 0.40 -27.36
N GLY A 229 9.40 0.91 -28.50
CA GLY A 229 8.89 0.10 -29.62
C GLY A 229 7.46 -0.38 -29.44
N THR A 230 7.15 -1.51 -30.07
CA THR A 230 5.82 -2.12 -30.13
C THR A 230 5.75 -3.38 -29.31
N ARG A 231 4.54 -3.71 -28.82
CA ARG A 231 4.26 -4.96 -28.11
C ARG A 231 4.47 -6.15 -29.04
N ASP A 232 5.15 -7.14 -28.50
CA ASP A 232 5.32 -8.43 -29.18
C ASP A 232 4.12 -9.33 -28.85
N GLY A 233 3.14 -9.37 -29.75
CA GLY A 233 1.89 -10.11 -29.56
C GLY A 233 0.85 -9.40 -28.67
N GLY A 234 -0.09 -10.16 -28.15
CA GLY A 234 -1.17 -9.68 -27.26
C GLY A 234 -2.05 -8.61 -27.90
N PRO A 235 -2.23 -7.44 -27.26
CA PRO A 235 -3.03 -6.33 -27.78
C PRO A 235 -2.41 -5.63 -29.00
N GLY A 236 -1.11 -5.85 -29.28
CA GLY A 236 -0.38 -5.16 -30.32
C GLY A 236 -0.16 -3.67 -30.04
N GLY A 237 0.33 -2.92 -31.03
CA GLY A 237 0.58 -1.49 -30.94
C GLY A 237 1.81 -1.12 -30.12
N ARG A 238 1.99 0.18 -29.87
CA ARG A 238 3.15 0.69 -29.11
C ARG A 238 2.97 0.47 -27.62
N HIS A 239 4.08 0.33 -26.91
CA HIS A 239 4.09 0.46 -25.44
C HIS A 239 3.72 1.91 -25.08
N ASP A 240 2.53 2.13 -24.53
CA ASP A 240 1.97 3.45 -24.24
C ASP A 240 1.47 3.59 -22.79
N GLY A 241 1.74 2.59 -21.97
CA GLY A 241 1.34 2.56 -20.56
C GLY A 241 -0.09 2.05 -20.33
N THR A 242 -0.77 1.57 -21.37
CA THR A 242 -2.11 0.99 -21.22
C THR A 242 -2.10 -0.30 -20.41
N PHE A 243 -1.00 -1.05 -20.49
CA PHE A 243 -0.84 -2.33 -19.78
C PHE A 243 0.33 -2.27 -18.83
N VAL A 244 0.24 -3.06 -17.77
CA VAL A 244 1.32 -3.23 -16.79
C VAL A 244 2.61 -3.69 -17.47
N GLU A 245 2.48 -4.56 -18.46
CA GLU A 245 3.59 -5.14 -19.23
C GLU A 245 4.27 -4.15 -20.19
N ASP A 246 3.69 -2.96 -20.36
CA ASP A 246 4.32 -1.87 -21.10
C ASP A 246 5.53 -1.27 -20.35
N TYR A 247 5.66 -1.58 -19.08
CA TYR A 247 6.72 -1.02 -18.24
C TYR A 247 7.84 -2.04 -18.00
N VAL A 248 9.03 -1.52 -17.79
CA VAL A 248 10.22 -2.29 -17.40
C VAL A 248 10.98 -1.53 -16.33
N TYR A 249 11.55 -2.25 -15.39
CA TYR A 249 12.40 -1.64 -14.38
C TYR A 249 13.78 -1.30 -14.96
N ASP A 250 14.18 -0.02 -14.78
CA ASP A 250 15.51 0.51 -15.09
C ASP A 250 16.11 1.09 -13.81
N GLY A 251 16.99 0.33 -13.17
CA GLY A 251 17.59 0.71 -11.89
C GLY A 251 18.43 1.99 -11.90
N ALA A 252 18.77 2.54 -13.10
CA ALA A 252 19.48 3.81 -13.23
C ALA A 252 18.53 5.02 -13.12
N ARG A 253 17.22 4.84 -13.21
CA ARG A 253 16.24 5.91 -13.36
C ARG A 253 15.61 6.39 -12.05
N GLY A 254 15.59 5.55 -11.01
CA GLY A 254 14.90 5.86 -9.76
C GLY A 254 15.76 5.57 -8.53
N ARG A 255 15.21 5.88 -7.36
CA ARG A 255 15.82 5.60 -6.05
C ARG A 255 15.22 4.39 -5.35
N LEU A 256 14.20 3.77 -5.96
CA LEU A 256 13.46 2.65 -5.44
C LEU A 256 13.84 1.38 -6.18
N ASP A 257 13.78 0.25 -5.50
CA ASP A 257 14.04 -1.06 -6.07
C ASP A 257 12.85 -1.57 -6.95
N PRO A 258 12.92 -2.76 -7.56
CA PRO A 258 11.81 -3.30 -8.35
C PRO A 258 10.50 -3.52 -7.56
N LEU A 259 10.56 -3.53 -6.22
CA LEU A 259 9.38 -3.61 -5.37
C LEU A 259 8.77 -2.23 -5.10
N ASN A 260 9.29 -1.18 -5.71
CA ASN A 260 8.96 0.22 -5.44
C ASN A 260 9.16 0.58 -3.96
N GLY A 261 10.24 0.07 -3.37
CA GLY A 261 10.62 0.26 -1.98
C GLY A 261 12.12 0.44 -1.81
N ARG A 262 12.54 0.57 -0.58
CA ARG A 262 13.97 0.62 -0.19
C ARG A 262 14.13 0.28 1.29
N ILE A 263 15.34 -0.07 1.71
CA ILE A 263 15.73 -0.12 3.11
C ILE A 263 16.18 1.27 3.53
N GLY A 264 15.77 1.71 4.72
CA GLY A 264 16.20 2.98 5.28
C GLY A 264 15.50 3.30 6.59
N VAL A 265 15.96 4.36 7.24
CA VAL A 265 15.35 4.87 8.47
C VAL A 265 14.06 5.61 8.17
N THR A 266 13.11 5.50 9.08
CA THR A 266 11.84 6.22 9.04
C THR A 266 11.51 6.74 10.44
N PRO A 267 10.58 7.68 10.62
CA PRO A 267 10.18 8.15 11.94
C PRO A 267 9.71 7.02 12.87
N ASP A 268 9.05 6.01 12.31
CA ASP A 268 8.48 4.90 13.08
C ASP A 268 9.47 3.75 13.26
N TRP A 269 10.52 3.67 12.44
CA TRP A 269 11.61 2.68 12.50
C TRP A 269 12.97 3.36 12.40
N PRO A 270 13.46 3.98 13.48
CA PRO A 270 14.75 4.69 13.48
C PRO A 270 15.97 3.77 13.31
N ALA A 271 15.82 2.47 13.54
CA ALA A 271 16.87 1.47 13.25
C ALA A 271 16.89 1.03 11.77
N GLY A 272 15.97 1.56 10.96
CA GLY A 272 15.81 1.18 9.56
C GLY A 272 14.91 -0.05 9.36
N ILE A 273 14.15 0.01 8.29
CA ILE A 273 13.29 -1.08 7.82
C ILE A 273 13.15 -0.99 6.29
N PHE A 274 12.87 -2.10 5.63
CA PHE A 274 12.35 -2.01 4.28
C PHE A 274 10.95 -1.38 4.32
N HIS A 275 10.71 -0.44 3.42
CA HIS A 275 9.41 0.21 3.31
C HIS A 275 9.05 0.43 1.85
N TYR A 276 7.79 0.25 1.55
CA TYR A 276 7.20 0.54 0.24
C TYR A 276 6.88 2.02 0.11
N ILE A 277 6.92 2.50 -1.12
CA ILE A 277 6.60 3.89 -1.46
C ILE A 277 5.45 3.93 -2.45
N ILE A 278 4.41 4.71 -2.15
CA ILE A 278 3.41 5.11 -3.12
C ILE A 278 3.98 6.28 -3.93
N THR A 279 3.98 6.17 -5.24
CA THR A 279 4.58 7.14 -6.17
C THR A 279 3.54 7.76 -7.10
N ASP A 280 3.85 8.93 -7.70
CA ASP A 280 2.96 9.60 -8.67
C ASP A 280 3.08 9.04 -10.10
N ALA A 281 3.97 8.08 -10.31
CA ALA A 281 4.17 7.40 -11.57
C ALA A 281 4.11 5.89 -11.37
N PHE A 282 4.02 5.14 -12.47
CA PHE A 282 4.02 3.68 -12.42
C PHE A 282 5.18 3.15 -11.53
N PRO A 283 4.91 2.22 -10.64
CA PRO A 283 3.70 1.39 -10.52
C PRO A 283 2.59 2.01 -9.65
N TRP A 284 2.66 3.27 -9.24
CA TRP A 284 1.82 3.98 -8.26
C TRP A 284 1.69 3.23 -6.93
N ILE A 285 1.12 2.03 -6.98
CA ILE A 285 1.10 1.03 -5.89
C ILE A 285 2.02 -0.12 -6.29
N PRO A 286 2.90 -0.60 -5.40
CA PRO A 286 3.80 -1.71 -5.70
C PRO A 286 3.08 -2.96 -6.21
N ARG A 287 3.75 -3.76 -7.05
CA ARG A 287 3.20 -4.95 -7.73
C ARG A 287 3.75 -6.26 -7.21
N LEU A 288 4.71 -6.19 -6.30
CA LEU A 288 5.41 -7.33 -5.73
C LEU A 288 5.49 -7.18 -4.22
N PHE A 289 5.34 -8.28 -3.49
CA PHE A 289 5.64 -8.36 -2.07
C PHE A 289 7.11 -8.71 -1.83
N ARG A 290 7.68 -8.12 -0.79
CA ARG A 290 9.00 -8.48 -0.26
C ARG A 290 8.92 -9.71 0.64
N GLY A 291 7.87 -9.83 1.43
CA GLY A 291 7.60 -10.92 2.35
C GLY A 291 6.39 -11.75 1.96
N GLN A 292 6.00 -12.68 2.82
CA GLN A 292 4.81 -13.49 2.63
C GLN A 292 3.55 -12.70 2.99
N PRO A 293 2.61 -12.44 2.06
CA PRO A 293 1.37 -11.74 2.37
C PRO A 293 0.46 -12.60 3.24
N HIS A 294 -0.23 -11.96 4.19
CA HIS A 294 -1.22 -12.62 5.03
C HIS A 294 -2.54 -12.86 4.27
N THR A 295 -3.18 -13.98 4.53
CA THR A 295 -4.38 -14.43 3.81
C THR A 295 -5.63 -13.56 4.05
N SER A 296 -5.63 -12.67 5.06
CA SER A 296 -6.72 -11.70 5.28
C SER A 296 -6.92 -10.70 4.13
N PHE A 297 -5.94 -10.59 3.23
CA PHE A 297 -5.99 -9.79 2.01
C PHE A 297 -6.42 -10.59 0.77
N SER A 298 -6.62 -11.89 0.91
CA SER A 298 -7.09 -12.76 -0.17
C SER A 298 -8.61 -12.81 -0.20
N GLY A 299 -9.21 -13.00 -1.37
CA GLY A 299 -10.61 -13.44 -1.47
C GLY A 299 -11.64 -12.39 -1.88
N HIS A 300 -11.26 -11.16 -2.24
CA HIS A 300 -12.20 -10.13 -2.74
C HIS A 300 -12.24 -10.01 -4.27
N ARG A 301 -11.83 -11.05 -4.99
CA ARG A 301 -11.85 -11.01 -6.44
C ARG A 301 -13.11 -11.61 -7.01
N VAL A 302 -13.75 -10.83 -7.86
CA VAL A 302 -14.72 -11.30 -8.84
C VAL A 302 -14.12 -12.48 -9.60
N GLY A 303 -14.87 -13.57 -9.71
CA GLY A 303 -14.43 -14.82 -10.32
C GLY A 303 -13.84 -14.64 -11.72
N PRO A 304 -13.25 -15.69 -12.29
CA PRO A 304 -12.69 -15.65 -13.63
C PRO A 304 -13.81 -15.40 -14.64
N GLY A 305 -13.80 -14.25 -15.31
CA GLY A 305 -14.78 -13.93 -16.34
C GLY A 305 -14.52 -12.57 -16.98
N ILE A 306 -15.15 -12.36 -18.10
CA ILE A 306 -15.18 -11.09 -18.83
C ILE A 306 -15.89 -9.99 -18.02
N ASP A 307 -16.58 -10.39 -16.95
CA ASP A 307 -17.52 -9.55 -16.21
C ASP A 307 -16.88 -8.38 -15.48
N GLY A 308 -15.57 -8.45 -15.21
CA GLY A 308 -14.79 -7.33 -14.66
C GLY A 308 -14.18 -6.40 -15.72
N VAL A 309 -14.28 -6.72 -17.02
CA VAL A 309 -13.71 -5.89 -18.10
C VAL A 309 -14.80 -4.98 -18.66
N PRO A 310 -14.68 -3.64 -18.51
CA PRO A 310 -15.62 -2.71 -19.12
C PRO A 310 -15.79 -2.97 -20.61
N PRO A 311 -17.02 -2.81 -21.17
CA PRO A 311 -17.29 -3.07 -22.59
C PRO A 311 -16.31 -2.34 -23.53
N ALA A 312 -15.95 -1.10 -23.19
CA ALA A 312 -14.99 -0.30 -23.96
C ALA A 312 -13.58 -0.88 -24.04
N LEU A 313 -13.20 -1.72 -23.07
CA LEU A 313 -11.88 -2.37 -23.03
C LEU A 313 -11.89 -3.82 -23.53
N ARG A 314 -13.06 -4.45 -23.70
CA ARG A 314 -13.16 -5.86 -24.11
C ARG A 314 -12.60 -6.13 -25.50
N GLY A 315 -12.71 -5.18 -26.41
CA GLY A 315 -12.25 -5.27 -27.81
C GLY A 315 -10.97 -4.47 -28.08
N TYR A 316 -10.28 -4.00 -27.04
CA TYR A 316 -9.11 -3.14 -27.22
C TYR A 316 -8.08 -3.80 -28.16
N ARG A 317 -7.79 -3.10 -29.26
CA ARG A 317 -6.64 -3.30 -30.15
C ARG A 317 -5.92 -1.96 -30.22
N ALA A 318 -4.61 -1.99 -30.01
CA ALA A 318 -3.79 -0.78 -30.08
C ALA A 318 -3.63 -0.28 -31.51
#